data_00481a5754fbcee4b980f3182821b9c9
#
_entry.id   00481a5754fbcee4b980f3182821b9c9
#
_cell.length_a   1.000
_cell.length_b   1.000
_cell.length_c   1.000
_cell.angle_alpha   90.00
_cell.angle_beta   90.00
_cell.angle_gamma   90.00
#
_symmetry.space_group_name_H-M   'P 1'
#
loop_
_entity.id
_entity.type
_entity.pdbx_description
1 polymer ?
#
loop_
_entity_poly.entity_id
_entity_poly.type
_entity_poly.pdbx_seq_one_letter_code
_entity_poly.pdbx_strand_id
1 'polypeptide(L)'
;MNTPITASPELGSQLITLCAAVMLVLQFLLVVQRMLLTNIRLFALQSLMLSAIATIVAAFYHASHVYVVAGLTLVGKVFFLPWLLNRLVRRINITQEIEPLLNAPTSMLACGGLTLLGYIVARPFTTLQKLGNNTLAIAITLLLTGFFLMINRRKAISQVLALLTVENGVMLAAVALTTYGMPLVVELGIFFDVMVAVMVLGILVYRIRESFASMDTSKLTQLRG
;
A
#
# COMPACT_ATOMS: atom_id res chain seq x y z
N MET A 1 -29.55 -29.38 -19.05
CA MET A 1 -28.36 -28.77 -19.66
C MET A 1 -28.02 -27.54 -18.84
N ASN A 2 -27.19 -27.72 -17.81
CA ASN A 2 -26.71 -26.62 -17.02
C ASN A 2 -25.51 -26.01 -17.76
N THR A 3 -25.71 -24.88 -18.45
CA THR A 3 -24.61 -24.06 -18.90
C THR A 3 -23.86 -23.59 -17.65
N PRO A 4 -22.56 -23.90 -17.48
CA PRO A 4 -21.80 -23.27 -16.40
C PRO A 4 -21.89 -21.76 -16.64
N ILE A 5 -22.12 -21.00 -15.56
CA ILE A 5 -22.06 -19.54 -15.56
C ILE A 5 -20.61 -19.19 -15.96
N THR A 6 -20.40 -19.11 -17.27
CA THR A 6 -19.17 -18.47 -17.79
C THR A 6 -19.31 -16.99 -17.43
N ALA A 7 -18.72 -16.63 -16.29
CA ALA A 7 -18.69 -15.25 -15.83
C ALA A 7 -18.17 -14.40 -16.98
N SER A 8 -19.03 -13.52 -17.50
CA SER A 8 -18.71 -12.71 -18.66
C SER A 8 -17.48 -11.84 -18.35
N PRO A 9 -16.55 -11.62 -19.30
CA PRO A 9 -15.40 -10.73 -19.11
C PRO A 9 -15.78 -9.33 -18.61
N GLU A 10 -17.00 -8.90 -18.88
CA GLU A 10 -17.58 -7.66 -18.39
C GLU A 10 -17.74 -7.63 -16.86
N LEU A 11 -18.18 -8.73 -16.25
CA LEU A 11 -18.28 -8.85 -14.79
C LEU A 11 -16.88 -8.75 -14.14
N GLY A 12 -15.87 -9.37 -14.75
CA GLY A 12 -14.48 -9.27 -14.28
C GLY A 12 -13.98 -7.83 -14.27
N SER A 13 -14.21 -7.10 -15.37
CA SER A 13 -13.78 -5.68 -15.49
C SER A 13 -14.53 -4.76 -14.52
N GLN A 14 -15.82 -4.99 -14.28
CA GLN A 14 -16.61 -4.23 -13.31
C GLN A 14 -16.14 -4.47 -11.88
N LEU A 15 -15.85 -5.72 -11.51
CA LEU A 15 -15.34 -6.07 -10.19
C LEU A 15 -13.94 -5.46 -9.95
N ILE A 16 -13.05 -5.48 -10.95
CA ILE A 16 -11.75 -4.83 -10.89
C ILE A 16 -11.90 -3.33 -10.66
N THR A 17 -12.77 -2.68 -11.41
CA THR A 17 -13.04 -1.24 -11.28
C THR A 17 -13.60 -0.91 -9.89
N LEU A 18 -14.51 -1.71 -9.37
CA LEU A 18 -15.07 -1.55 -8.03
C LEU A 18 -13.98 -1.66 -6.94
N CYS A 19 -13.17 -2.71 -7.00
CA CYS A 19 -12.07 -2.90 -6.06
C CYS A 19 -11.05 -1.73 -6.13
N ALA A 20 -10.71 -1.28 -7.34
CA ALA A 20 -9.83 -0.13 -7.54
C ALA A 20 -10.43 1.17 -6.96
N ALA A 21 -11.74 1.40 -7.16
CA ALA A 21 -12.43 2.54 -6.57
C ALA A 21 -12.40 2.49 -5.02
N VAL A 22 -12.59 1.31 -4.43
CA VAL A 22 -12.44 1.12 -2.97
C VAL A 22 -11.02 1.44 -2.54
N MET A 23 -9.99 1.00 -3.28
CA MET A 23 -8.59 1.36 -2.99
C MET A 23 -8.35 2.87 -2.99
N LEU A 24 -8.97 3.60 -3.90
CA LEU A 24 -8.89 5.07 -3.96
C LEU A 24 -9.52 5.70 -2.70
N VAL A 25 -10.70 5.25 -2.31
CA VAL A 25 -11.36 5.73 -1.07
C VAL A 25 -10.48 5.46 0.16
N LEU A 26 -9.92 4.26 0.27
CA LEU A 26 -9.00 3.89 1.35
C LEU A 26 -7.75 4.78 1.35
N GLN A 27 -7.24 5.17 0.18
CA GLN A 27 -6.12 6.11 0.07
C GLN A 27 -6.46 7.49 0.64
N PHE A 28 -7.64 8.03 0.35
CA PHE A 28 -8.09 9.29 0.94
C PHE A 28 -8.22 9.19 2.47
N LEU A 29 -8.75 8.07 2.96
CA LEU A 29 -8.82 7.81 4.41
C LEU A 29 -7.42 7.74 5.05
N LEU A 30 -6.43 7.11 4.40
CA LEU A 30 -5.05 7.08 4.85
C LEU A 30 -4.42 8.47 4.98
N VAL A 31 -4.76 9.38 4.07
CA VAL A 31 -4.24 10.76 4.09
C VAL A 31 -4.79 11.54 5.28
N VAL A 32 -6.06 11.38 5.59
CA VAL A 32 -6.75 12.14 6.67
C VAL A 32 -6.45 11.57 8.06
N GLN A 33 -6.27 10.24 8.13
CA GLN A 33 -6.14 9.53 9.41
C GLN A 33 -4.78 9.82 10.07
N ARG A 34 -4.83 10.16 11.38
CA ARG A 34 -3.65 10.46 12.19
C ARG A 34 -3.19 9.29 13.08
N MET A 35 -4.05 8.30 13.30
CA MET A 35 -3.73 7.14 14.13
C MET A 35 -2.96 6.10 13.33
N LEU A 36 -1.73 5.78 13.73
CA LEU A 36 -0.85 4.82 13.05
C LEU A 36 -1.48 3.42 12.95
N LEU A 37 -2.09 2.93 14.02
CA LEU A 37 -2.72 1.60 14.03
C LEU A 37 -3.89 1.51 13.04
N THR A 38 -4.67 2.59 12.90
CA THR A 38 -5.76 2.67 11.93
C THR A 38 -5.22 2.73 10.50
N ASN A 39 -4.14 3.49 10.27
CA ASN A 39 -3.49 3.55 8.97
C ASN A 39 -2.95 2.18 8.53
N ILE A 40 -2.38 1.39 9.45
CA ILE A 40 -1.92 0.03 9.15
C ILE A 40 -3.11 -0.86 8.73
N ARG A 41 -4.27 -0.73 9.39
CA ARG A 41 -5.49 -1.48 9.01
C ARG A 41 -6.03 -1.05 7.65
N LEU A 42 -6.05 0.26 7.36
CA LEU A 42 -6.47 0.79 6.06
C LEU A 42 -5.55 0.30 4.94
N PHE A 43 -4.24 0.27 5.18
CA PHE A 43 -3.27 -0.32 4.25
C PHE A 43 -3.53 -1.82 4.03
N ALA A 44 -3.76 -2.59 5.10
CA ALA A 44 -4.08 -4.01 4.98
C ALA A 44 -5.35 -4.24 4.13
N LEU A 45 -6.39 -3.41 4.33
CA LEU A 45 -7.62 -3.46 3.56
C LEU A 45 -7.39 -3.08 2.09
N GLN A 46 -6.55 -2.07 1.82
CA GLN A 46 -6.16 -1.68 0.47
C GLN A 46 -5.41 -2.82 -0.24
N SER A 47 -4.47 -3.48 0.45
CA SER A 47 -3.73 -4.64 -0.07
C SER A 47 -4.64 -5.86 -0.28
N LEU A 48 -5.69 -6.01 0.54
CA LEU A 48 -6.72 -7.05 0.33
C LEU A 48 -7.49 -6.80 -0.97
N MET A 49 -7.86 -5.55 -1.27
CA MET A 49 -8.50 -5.22 -2.55
C MET A 49 -7.58 -5.50 -3.73
N LEU A 50 -6.29 -5.23 -3.59
CA LEU A 50 -5.29 -5.55 -4.62
C LEU A 50 -5.17 -7.07 -4.84
N SER A 51 -5.12 -7.87 -3.77
CA SER A 51 -5.13 -9.34 -3.86
C SER A 51 -6.42 -9.86 -4.50
N ALA A 52 -7.57 -9.26 -4.20
CA ALA A 52 -8.83 -9.59 -4.85
C ALA A 52 -8.79 -9.29 -6.35
N ILE A 53 -8.26 -8.13 -6.76
CA ILE A 53 -8.05 -7.80 -8.18
C ILE A 53 -7.17 -8.85 -8.86
N ALA A 54 -6.04 -9.21 -8.26
CA ALA A 54 -5.15 -10.24 -8.81
C ALA A 54 -5.87 -11.60 -8.96
N THR A 55 -6.69 -11.98 -7.98
CA THR A 55 -7.48 -13.21 -8.02
C THR A 55 -8.54 -13.16 -9.15
N ILE A 56 -9.23 -12.03 -9.31
CA ILE A 56 -10.19 -11.82 -10.40
C ILE A 56 -9.50 -11.95 -11.76
N VAL A 57 -8.34 -11.31 -11.92
CA VAL A 57 -7.55 -11.41 -13.15
C VAL A 57 -7.15 -12.86 -13.42
N ALA A 58 -6.65 -13.58 -12.41
CA ALA A 58 -6.28 -14.99 -12.55
C ALA A 58 -7.45 -15.87 -12.99
N ALA A 59 -8.66 -15.64 -12.42
CA ALA A 59 -9.85 -16.44 -12.69
C ALA A 59 -10.47 -16.15 -14.06
N PHE A 60 -10.63 -14.87 -14.43
CA PHE A 60 -11.35 -14.47 -15.64
C PHE A 60 -10.47 -14.44 -16.90
N TYR A 61 -9.18 -14.24 -16.75
CA TYR A 61 -8.22 -14.14 -17.88
C TYR A 61 -7.30 -15.36 -18.00
N HIS A 62 -7.60 -16.45 -17.26
CA HIS A 62 -6.85 -17.71 -17.30
C HIS A 62 -5.33 -17.58 -17.08
N ALA A 63 -4.92 -16.60 -16.29
CA ALA A 63 -3.53 -16.33 -15.97
C ALA A 63 -3.11 -17.04 -14.68
N SER A 64 -2.89 -18.36 -14.72
CA SER A 64 -2.64 -19.20 -13.53
C SER A 64 -1.48 -18.72 -12.66
N HIS A 65 -0.44 -18.11 -13.24
CA HIS A 65 0.68 -17.55 -12.49
C HIS A 65 0.28 -16.37 -11.59
N VAL A 66 -0.81 -15.65 -11.91
CA VAL A 66 -1.31 -14.52 -11.12
C VAL A 66 -1.93 -14.97 -9.79
N TYR A 67 -2.35 -16.24 -9.65
CA TYR A 67 -2.77 -16.78 -8.36
C TYR A 67 -1.64 -16.78 -7.33
N VAL A 68 -0.40 -17.04 -7.77
CA VAL A 68 0.79 -16.98 -6.90
C VAL A 68 0.98 -15.55 -6.38
N VAL A 69 0.81 -14.57 -7.26
CA VAL A 69 0.89 -13.13 -6.90
C VAL A 69 -0.19 -12.76 -5.89
N ALA A 70 -1.44 -13.17 -6.15
CA ALA A 70 -2.56 -12.93 -5.24
C ALA A 70 -2.29 -13.54 -3.86
N GLY A 71 -1.81 -14.79 -3.80
CA GLY A 71 -1.45 -15.47 -2.56
C GLY A 71 -0.31 -14.79 -1.82
N LEU A 72 0.74 -14.39 -2.54
CA LEU A 72 1.89 -13.69 -1.96
C LEU A 72 1.50 -12.32 -1.41
N THR A 73 0.70 -11.56 -2.14
CA THR A 73 0.15 -10.27 -1.68
C THR A 73 -0.73 -10.46 -0.45
N LEU A 74 -1.56 -11.50 -0.43
CA LEU A 74 -2.42 -11.79 0.71
C LEU A 74 -1.58 -12.11 1.96
N VAL A 75 -0.64 -13.02 1.86
CA VAL A 75 0.20 -13.44 3.01
C VAL A 75 1.15 -12.31 3.43
N GLY A 76 1.85 -11.69 2.49
CA GLY A 76 2.86 -10.67 2.76
C GLY A 76 2.26 -9.34 3.20
N LYS A 77 1.39 -8.75 2.37
CA LYS A 77 0.88 -7.38 2.57
C LYS A 77 -0.35 -7.30 3.47
N VAL A 78 -1.22 -8.30 3.47
CA VAL A 78 -2.42 -8.26 4.31
C VAL A 78 -2.16 -8.77 5.73
N PHE A 79 -1.31 -9.79 5.90
CA PHE A 79 -1.05 -10.38 7.22
C PHE A 79 0.33 -10.01 7.76
N PHE A 80 1.41 -10.34 7.06
CA PHE A 80 2.77 -10.25 7.60
C PHE A 80 3.20 -8.79 7.86
N LEU A 81 3.13 -7.90 6.87
CA LEU A 81 3.56 -6.51 7.03
C LEU A 81 2.72 -5.74 8.08
N PRO A 82 1.38 -5.82 8.10
CA PRO A 82 0.59 -5.19 9.15
C PRO A 82 0.89 -5.75 10.54
N TRP A 83 1.10 -7.07 10.68
CA TRP A 83 1.51 -7.67 11.93
C TRP A 83 2.86 -7.12 12.42
N LEU A 84 3.85 -7.04 11.51
CA LEU A 84 5.18 -6.51 11.81
C LEU A 84 5.13 -5.05 12.22
N LEU A 85 4.40 -4.21 11.46
CA LEU A 85 4.21 -2.79 11.74
C LEU A 85 3.46 -2.57 13.07
N ASN A 86 2.41 -3.34 13.32
CA ASN A 86 1.67 -3.27 14.60
C ASN A 86 2.57 -3.62 15.78
N ARG A 87 3.40 -4.66 15.63
CA ARG A 87 4.38 -5.04 16.66
C ARG A 87 5.39 -3.92 16.91
N LEU A 88 5.88 -3.27 15.85
CA LEU A 88 6.80 -2.15 15.94
C LEU A 88 6.17 -0.95 16.65
N VAL A 89 4.97 -0.52 16.22
CA VAL A 89 4.23 0.62 16.80
C VAL A 89 3.97 0.41 18.29
N ARG A 90 3.55 -0.79 18.69
CA ARG A 90 3.31 -1.11 20.09
C ARG A 90 4.58 -1.11 20.94
N ARG A 91 5.72 -1.55 20.39
CA ARG A 91 7.01 -1.55 21.11
C ARG A 91 7.58 -0.14 21.31
N ILE A 92 7.37 0.75 20.33
CA ILE A 92 7.89 2.13 20.36
C ILE A 92 6.93 3.05 21.15
N ASN A 93 5.73 2.58 21.51
CA ASN A 93 4.69 3.32 22.23
C ASN A 93 4.26 4.63 21.52
N ILE A 94 4.34 4.67 20.20
CA ILE A 94 3.97 5.80 19.35
C ILE A 94 2.63 5.48 18.70
N THR A 95 1.53 6.01 19.26
CA THR A 95 0.18 5.73 18.77
C THR A 95 -0.33 6.76 17.77
N GLN A 96 0.17 7.98 17.81
CA GLN A 96 -0.30 9.08 16.96
C GLN A 96 0.85 9.69 16.16
N GLU A 97 0.52 10.22 14.98
CA GLU A 97 1.42 11.06 14.21
C GLU A 97 1.53 12.44 14.86
N ILE A 98 2.76 12.88 15.07
CA ILE A 98 3.01 14.27 15.42
C ILE A 98 2.79 15.08 14.15
N GLU A 99 1.98 16.11 14.21
CA GLU A 99 1.55 17.01 13.15
C GLU A 99 2.13 16.76 11.74
N PRO A 100 1.29 16.36 10.76
CA PRO A 100 1.71 16.30 9.37
C PRO A 100 2.12 17.70 8.90
N LEU A 101 2.89 17.80 7.81
CA LEU A 101 3.30 19.10 7.25
C LEU A 101 2.10 19.96 6.85
N LEU A 102 1.06 19.34 6.32
CA LEU A 102 -0.20 19.98 5.92
C LEU A 102 -1.37 19.49 6.77
N ASN A 103 -2.28 20.39 7.09
CA ASN A 103 -3.53 20.07 7.77
C ASN A 103 -4.42 19.13 6.94
N ALA A 104 -5.33 18.39 7.59
CA ALA A 104 -6.22 17.44 6.92
C ALA A 104 -7.02 18.03 5.76
N PRO A 105 -7.65 19.24 5.85
CA PRO A 105 -8.38 19.82 4.74
C PRO A 105 -7.48 20.15 3.53
N THR A 106 -6.31 20.73 3.79
CA THR A 106 -5.33 21.08 2.73
C THR A 106 -4.78 19.81 2.06
N SER A 107 -4.53 18.76 2.83
CA SER A 107 -4.09 17.45 2.31
C SER A 107 -5.18 16.83 1.42
N MET A 108 -6.46 16.95 1.79
CA MET A 108 -7.55 16.46 0.96
C MET A 108 -7.66 17.23 -0.36
N LEU A 109 -7.51 18.57 -0.34
CA LEU A 109 -7.49 19.38 -1.56
C LEU A 109 -6.32 18.99 -2.47
N ALA A 110 -5.13 18.82 -1.90
CA ALA A 110 -3.95 18.36 -2.64
C ALA A 110 -4.21 16.99 -3.29
N CYS A 111 -4.76 16.03 -2.54
CA CYS A 111 -5.11 14.70 -3.07
C CYS A 111 -6.20 14.78 -4.16
N GLY A 112 -7.18 15.67 -4.02
CA GLY A 112 -8.17 15.96 -5.08
C GLY A 112 -7.51 16.45 -6.36
N GLY A 113 -6.59 17.41 -6.25
CA GLY A 113 -5.78 17.90 -7.38
C GLY A 113 -4.91 16.81 -8.02
N LEU A 114 -4.25 15.98 -7.19
CA LEU A 114 -3.45 14.85 -7.67
C LEU A 114 -4.32 13.78 -8.34
N THR A 115 -5.56 13.60 -7.90
CA THR A 115 -6.52 12.71 -8.56
C THR A 115 -6.88 13.22 -9.95
N LEU A 116 -7.20 14.50 -10.07
CA LEU A 116 -7.44 15.10 -11.37
C LEU A 116 -6.23 14.96 -12.30
N LEU A 117 -5.03 15.19 -11.78
CA LEU A 117 -3.79 15.01 -12.53
C LEU A 117 -3.62 13.54 -12.97
N GLY A 118 -3.88 12.57 -12.09
CA GLY A 118 -3.83 11.15 -12.41
C GLY A 118 -4.78 10.77 -13.55
N TYR A 119 -6.00 11.30 -13.55
CA TYR A 119 -6.95 11.09 -14.64
C TYR A 119 -6.53 11.77 -15.95
N ILE A 120 -5.95 12.98 -15.90
CA ILE A 120 -5.43 13.67 -17.08
C ILE A 120 -4.28 12.87 -17.70
N VAL A 121 -3.33 12.42 -16.89
CA VAL A 121 -2.16 11.65 -17.33
C VAL A 121 -2.58 10.28 -17.89
N ALA A 122 -3.62 9.66 -17.35
CA ALA A 122 -4.10 8.36 -17.84
C ALA A 122 -4.84 8.45 -19.17
N ARG A 123 -5.39 9.60 -19.55
CA ARG A 123 -6.21 9.77 -20.77
C ARG A 123 -5.56 9.22 -22.05
N PRO A 124 -4.29 9.53 -22.41
CA PRO A 124 -3.70 9.02 -23.64
C PRO A 124 -3.52 7.50 -23.65
N PHE A 125 -3.58 6.84 -22.48
CA PHE A 125 -3.38 5.41 -22.34
C PHE A 125 -4.70 4.60 -22.23
N THR A 126 -5.85 5.24 -22.40
CA THR A 126 -7.16 4.55 -22.29
C THR A 126 -7.33 3.43 -23.30
N THR A 127 -6.75 3.56 -24.50
CA THR A 127 -6.76 2.52 -25.56
C THR A 127 -5.89 1.31 -25.21
N LEU A 128 -4.92 1.47 -24.31
CA LEU A 128 -4.01 0.40 -23.85
C LEU A 128 -4.56 -0.36 -22.66
N GLN A 129 -5.59 0.19 -21.98
CA GLN A 129 -6.21 -0.46 -20.83
C GLN A 129 -7.02 -1.67 -21.28
N LYS A 130 -6.59 -2.86 -20.85
CA LYS A 130 -7.28 -4.13 -21.15
C LYS A 130 -8.19 -4.59 -20.02
N LEU A 131 -8.01 -4.05 -18.82
CA LEU A 131 -8.59 -4.51 -17.58
C LEU A 131 -9.22 -3.34 -16.80
N GLY A 132 -10.54 -3.23 -16.86
CA GLY A 132 -11.32 -2.25 -16.08
C GLY A 132 -11.17 -0.80 -16.53
N ASN A 133 -12.29 -0.11 -16.64
CA ASN A 133 -12.32 1.31 -17.00
C ASN A 133 -11.70 2.15 -15.87
N ASN A 134 -10.82 3.09 -16.20
CA ASN A 134 -10.18 4.02 -15.28
C ASN A 134 -9.23 3.39 -14.23
N THR A 135 -8.95 2.09 -14.28
CA THR A 135 -8.05 1.41 -13.32
C THR A 135 -6.65 2.01 -13.34
N LEU A 136 -6.14 2.37 -14.53
CA LEU A 136 -4.85 3.04 -14.67
C LEU A 136 -4.85 4.45 -14.06
N ALA A 137 -5.93 5.21 -14.23
CA ALA A 137 -6.07 6.53 -13.62
C ALA A 137 -6.04 6.45 -12.09
N ILE A 138 -6.74 5.47 -11.53
CA ILE A 138 -6.70 5.18 -10.09
C ILE A 138 -5.30 4.77 -9.65
N ALA A 139 -4.62 3.92 -10.41
CA ALA A 139 -3.26 3.49 -10.11
C ALA A 139 -2.27 4.67 -10.06
N ILE A 140 -2.30 5.55 -11.06
CA ILE A 140 -1.48 6.77 -11.09
C ILE A 140 -1.85 7.69 -9.93
N THR A 141 -3.13 7.81 -9.59
CA THR A 141 -3.57 8.58 -8.43
C THR A 141 -3.01 8.02 -7.12
N LEU A 142 -3.03 6.69 -6.94
CA LEU A 142 -2.44 6.02 -5.78
C LEU A 142 -0.94 6.30 -5.67
N LEU A 143 -0.22 6.26 -6.80
CA LEU A 143 1.21 6.61 -6.85
C LEU A 143 1.45 8.05 -6.40
N LEU A 144 0.77 9.01 -7.02
CA LEU A 144 0.94 10.44 -6.74
C LEU A 144 0.57 10.78 -5.29
N THR A 145 -0.56 10.27 -4.81
CA THR A 145 -1.02 10.48 -3.42
C THR A 145 -0.18 9.73 -2.41
N GLY A 146 0.39 8.58 -2.76
CA GLY A 146 1.36 7.85 -1.93
C GLY A 146 2.67 8.63 -1.77
N PHE A 147 3.23 9.19 -2.85
CA PHE A 147 4.38 10.09 -2.77
C PHE A 147 4.08 11.35 -1.97
N PHE A 148 2.91 11.95 -2.20
CA PHE A 148 2.46 13.08 -1.39
C PHE A 148 2.40 12.72 0.11
N LEU A 149 1.84 11.55 0.43
CA LEU A 149 1.77 11.07 1.81
C LEU A 149 3.16 10.88 2.41
N MET A 150 4.12 10.35 1.64
CA MET A 150 5.50 10.16 2.06
C MET A 150 6.20 11.49 2.42
N ILE A 151 5.94 12.55 1.65
CA ILE A 151 6.46 13.90 1.91
C ILE A 151 5.73 14.54 3.10
N ASN A 152 4.42 14.36 3.20
CA ASN A 152 3.59 15.00 4.22
C ASN A 152 3.79 14.41 5.62
N ARG A 153 4.31 13.18 5.75
CA ARG A 153 4.52 12.48 7.00
C ARG A 153 5.96 12.62 7.52
N ARG A 154 6.11 12.90 8.82
CA ARG A 154 7.42 13.12 9.45
C ARG A 154 8.00 11.87 10.12
N LYS A 155 7.15 10.89 10.47
CA LYS A 155 7.62 9.66 11.13
C LYS A 155 8.03 8.61 10.12
N ALA A 156 9.19 7.97 10.35
CA ALA A 156 9.70 6.91 9.48
C ALA A 156 8.68 5.79 9.25
N ILE A 157 7.92 5.37 10.27
CA ILE A 157 6.89 4.33 10.14
C ILE A 157 5.78 4.77 9.17
N SER A 158 5.35 6.03 9.24
CA SER A 158 4.34 6.57 8.33
C SER A 158 4.86 6.72 6.92
N GLN A 159 6.14 7.06 6.75
CA GLN A 159 6.81 7.10 5.44
C GLN A 159 6.93 5.71 4.83
N VAL A 160 7.28 4.69 5.64
CA VAL A 160 7.27 3.29 5.20
C VAL A 160 5.87 2.88 4.75
N LEU A 161 4.83 3.23 5.52
CA LEU A 161 3.45 2.93 5.15
C LEU A 161 3.04 3.62 3.84
N ALA A 162 3.46 4.89 3.64
CA ALA A 162 3.24 5.61 2.39
C ALA A 162 3.96 4.95 1.21
N LEU A 163 5.20 4.47 1.40
CA LEU A 163 5.94 3.73 0.38
C LEU A 163 5.21 2.44 -0.03
N LEU A 164 4.65 1.72 0.94
CA LEU A 164 3.83 0.52 0.67
C LEU A 164 2.55 0.85 -0.12
N THR A 165 1.96 2.04 0.08
CA THR A 165 0.81 2.47 -0.74
C THR A 165 1.23 2.87 -2.16
N VAL A 166 2.41 3.46 -2.35
CA VAL A 166 3.00 3.69 -3.68
C VAL A 166 3.17 2.36 -4.42
N GLU A 167 3.71 1.36 -3.75
CA GLU A 167 3.88 0.02 -4.31
C GLU A 167 2.55 -0.62 -4.72
N ASN A 168 1.49 -0.48 -3.91
CA ASN A 168 0.14 -0.92 -4.30
C ASN A 168 -0.34 -0.21 -5.57
N GLY A 169 -0.01 1.07 -5.75
CA GLY A 169 -0.28 1.83 -6.98
C GLY A 169 0.48 1.27 -8.19
N VAL A 170 1.77 0.94 -8.03
CA VAL A 170 2.59 0.31 -9.09
C VAL A 170 1.99 -1.02 -9.51
N MET A 171 1.64 -1.88 -8.55
CA MET A 171 1.03 -3.19 -8.82
C MET A 171 -0.31 -3.04 -9.54
N LEU A 172 -1.14 -2.08 -9.13
CA LEU A 172 -2.41 -1.81 -9.81
C LEU A 172 -2.20 -1.30 -11.24
N ALA A 173 -1.18 -0.43 -11.48
CA ALA A 173 -0.82 0.03 -12.82
C ALA A 173 -0.36 -1.13 -13.71
N ALA A 174 0.45 -2.04 -13.15
CA ALA A 174 0.89 -3.23 -13.86
C ALA A 174 -0.30 -4.10 -14.27
N VAL A 175 -1.23 -4.36 -13.36
CA VAL A 175 -2.47 -5.11 -13.67
C VAL A 175 -3.28 -4.40 -14.76
N ALA A 176 -3.39 -3.07 -14.73
CA ALA A 176 -4.18 -2.31 -15.72
C ALA A 176 -3.57 -2.35 -17.13
N LEU A 177 -2.24 -2.38 -17.25
CA LEU A 177 -1.53 -2.31 -18.53
C LEU A 177 -1.18 -3.66 -19.13
N THR A 178 -0.96 -4.69 -18.30
CA THR A 178 -0.41 -5.95 -18.76
C THR A 178 -1.27 -7.14 -18.38
N THR A 179 -1.85 -7.80 -19.39
CA THR A 179 -2.53 -9.09 -19.22
C THR A 179 -1.51 -10.24 -19.06
N TYR A 180 -0.29 -10.10 -19.59
CA TYR A 180 0.71 -11.17 -19.68
C TYR A 180 2.12 -10.79 -19.17
N GLY A 181 2.40 -9.54 -18.88
CA GLY A 181 3.75 -9.05 -18.58
C GLY A 181 4.08 -8.92 -17.09
N MET A 182 3.46 -9.73 -16.23
CA MET A 182 3.58 -9.60 -14.77
C MET A 182 4.85 -10.15 -14.10
N PRO A 183 5.70 -11.04 -14.67
CA PRO A 183 6.80 -11.62 -13.90
C PRO A 183 7.71 -10.57 -13.27
N LEU A 184 8.13 -9.57 -14.04
CA LEU A 184 9.07 -8.54 -13.59
C LEU A 184 8.47 -7.61 -12.52
N VAL A 185 7.18 -7.27 -12.63
CA VAL A 185 6.49 -6.43 -11.63
C VAL A 185 6.31 -7.20 -10.32
N VAL A 186 6.04 -8.51 -10.40
CA VAL A 186 5.96 -9.38 -9.23
C VAL A 186 7.30 -9.48 -8.53
N GLU A 187 8.39 -9.70 -9.28
CA GLU A 187 9.74 -9.77 -8.73
C GLU A 187 10.12 -8.45 -8.05
N LEU A 188 9.83 -7.31 -8.68
CA LEU A 188 10.03 -6.00 -8.08
C LEU A 188 9.19 -5.81 -6.81
N GLY A 189 7.91 -6.22 -6.83
CA GLY A 189 7.04 -6.15 -5.66
C GLY A 189 7.57 -6.96 -4.48
N ILE A 190 8.01 -8.19 -4.71
CA ILE A 190 8.63 -9.03 -3.68
C ILE A 190 9.91 -8.36 -3.15
N PHE A 191 10.75 -7.83 -4.04
CA PHE A 191 11.97 -7.13 -3.65
C PHE A 191 11.66 -5.92 -2.75
N PHE A 192 10.66 -5.10 -3.11
CA PHE A 192 10.22 -3.98 -2.28
C PHE A 192 9.66 -4.43 -0.94
N ASP A 193 8.84 -5.47 -0.88
CA ASP A 193 8.30 -6.03 0.36
C ASP A 193 9.42 -6.50 1.31
N VAL A 194 10.43 -7.18 0.77
CA VAL A 194 11.61 -7.62 1.54
C VAL A 194 12.41 -6.41 2.01
N MET A 195 12.67 -5.42 1.15
CA MET A 195 13.38 -4.20 1.51
C MET A 195 12.67 -3.44 2.64
N VAL A 196 11.35 -3.30 2.55
CA VAL A 196 10.54 -2.66 3.60
C VAL A 196 10.58 -3.48 4.89
N ALA A 197 10.47 -4.81 4.81
CA ALA A 197 10.57 -5.68 5.99
C ALA A 197 11.93 -5.53 6.68
N VAL A 198 13.02 -5.48 5.93
CA VAL A 198 14.38 -5.26 6.45
C VAL A 198 14.50 -3.87 7.08
N MET A 199 13.96 -2.83 6.44
CA MET A 199 13.95 -1.47 6.96
C MET A 199 13.18 -1.38 8.29
N VAL A 200 12.00 -2.00 8.36
CA VAL A 200 11.19 -2.04 9.60
C VAL A 200 11.91 -2.81 10.70
N LEU A 201 12.53 -3.94 10.38
CA LEU A 201 13.35 -4.70 11.32
C LEU A 201 14.57 -3.91 11.78
N GLY A 202 15.23 -3.18 10.89
CA GLY A 202 16.35 -2.30 11.21
C GLY A 202 15.95 -1.20 12.21
N ILE A 203 14.81 -0.53 11.99
CA ILE A 203 14.25 0.45 12.92
C ILE A 203 13.96 -0.21 14.28
N LEU A 204 13.41 -1.42 14.28
CA LEU A 204 13.10 -2.15 15.51
C LEU A 204 14.38 -2.47 16.30
N VAL A 205 15.40 -2.99 15.63
CA VAL A 205 16.70 -3.34 16.25
C VAL A 205 17.38 -2.09 16.82
N TYR A 206 17.40 -1.00 16.04
CA TYR A 206 17.96 0.27 16.50
C TYR A 206 17.27 0.78 17.76
N ARG A 207 15.94 0.77 17.81
CA ARG A 207 15.16 1.19 18.98
C ARG A 207 15.34 0.29 20.20
N ILE A 208 15.47 -1.01 19.98
CA ILE A 208 15.78 -1.96 21.06
C ILE A 208 17.15 -1.60 21.66
N ARG A 209 18.15 -1.39 20.81
CA ARG A 209 19.52 -1.06 21.26
C ARG A 209 19.56 0.26 22.04
N GLU A 210 18.85 1.29 21.59
CA GLU A 210 18.73 2.57 22.28
C GLU A 210 18.08 2.42 23.66
N SER A 211 17.06 1.57 23.80
CA SER A 211 16.42 1.26 25.08
C SER A 211 17.34 0.52 26.04
N PHE A 212 18.19 -0.39 25.55
CA PHE A 212 19.18 -1.07 26.40
C PHE A 212 20.34 -0.16 26.78
N ALA A 213 20.79 0.72 25.88
CA ALA A 213 21.87 1.68 26.19
C ALA A 213 21.44 2.71 27.23
N SER A 214 20.15 3.04 27.35
CA SER A 214 19.61 3.94 28.37
C SER A 214 19.44 3.25 29.75
N MET A 215 19.48 1.92 29.79
CA MET A 215 19.45 1.14 31.05
C MET A 215 20.84 0.82 31.61
N ASP A 216 21.91 1.29 30.97
CA ASP A 216 23.27 1.11 31.48
C ASP A 216 23.47 1.97 32.74
N THR A 217 23.32 1.31 33.89
CA THR A 217 23.44 1.94 35.22
C THR A 217 24.86 2.43 35.52
N SER A 218 25.84 2.17 34.67
CA SER A 218 27.20 2.68 34.84
C SER A 218 27.29 4.22 34.85
N LYS A 219 26.29 4.91 34.25
CA LYS A 219 26.16 6.37 34.27
C LYS A 219 25.61 6.92 35.60
N LEU A 220 24.95 6.09 36.42
CA LEU A 220 24.42 6.48 37.72
C LEU A 220 25.49 6.50 38.83
N THR A 221 26.61 5.85 38.62
CA THR A 221 27.72 5.83 39.57
C THR A 221 28.58 7.12 39.55
N GLN A 222 28.42 7.99 38.57
CA GLN A 222 29.09 9.27 38.50
C GLN A 222 28.43 10.39 39.32
N LEU A 223 27.29 10.14 39.93
CA LEU A 223 26.56 11.11 40.78
C LEU A 223 26.86 10.95 42.28
N ARG A 224 27.84 10.15 42.66
CA ARG A 224 28.44 10.12 44.01
C ARG A 224 29.77 10.83 43.98
N GLY A 225 29.74 12.16 44.12
CA GLY A 225 30.81 13.02 44.53
C GLY A 225 30.43 13.66 45.86
#